data_eb415d6446375d01a6b240d405b54766
#
_entry.id   eb415d6446375d01a6b240d405b54766
#
_cell.length_a   1.000
_cell.length_b   1.000
_cell.length_c   1.000
_cell.angle_alpha   90.00
_cell.angle_beta   90.00
_cell.angle_gamma   90.00
#
_symmetry.space_group_name_H-M   'P 1'
#
loop_
_entity.id
_entity.type
_entity.pdbx_description
1 polymer ?
#
loop_
_entity_poly.entity_id
_entity_poly.type
_entity_poly.pdbx_seq_one_letter_code
_entity_poly.pdbx_strand_id
1 'polypeptide(L)'
;MEFYPQFGAKRDVRSEPDLEDYALRGLLAVKYTVTPVADAADFEEKAGDDWVYWGAEGSLAVYENQYALPMAYGYEYYVTEEQFEGVPENQRANLLLRAVVLTEEQIAAWGGLLQPLPEDLLGGFSQEAYHQDVVDRQIQGAVEVSLDSRGLSARFNLQQETAVLLAGPWDPGFSVTVNGEKTPVGKVDGGLCAVRIP
;
A
#
# COMPACT_ATOMS: atom_id res chain seq x y z
N MET A 1 -6.63 -15.52 -5.58
CA MET A 1 -6.06 -14.27 -5.04
C MET A 1 -6.67 -14.11 -3.64
N GLU A 2 -5.84 -14.16 -2.59
CA GLU A 2 -6.29 -14.18 -1.18
C GLU A 2 -6.23 -12.80 -0.52
N PHE A 3 -5.66 -11.81 -1.23
CA PHE A 3 -5.43 -10.47 -0.71
C PHE A 3 -6.74 -9.71 -0.43
N TYR A 4 -7.63 -9.54 -1.41
CA TYR A 4 -8.85 -8.76 -1.24
C TYR A 4 -9.85 -9.29 -0.19
N PRO A 5 -10.08 -10.62 -0.04
CA PRO A 5 -11.01 -11.14 0.96
C PRO A 5 -10.67 -10.76 2.41
N GLN A 6 -9.39 -10.55 2.74
CA GLN A 6 -8.98 -10.15 4.09
C GLN A 6 -9.45 -8.73 4.50
N PHE A 7 -9.94 -7.94 3.55
CA PHE A 7 -10.52 -6.61 3.76
C PHE A 7 -12.05 -6.60 3.59
N GLY A 8 -12.70 -7.76 3.61
CA GLY A 8 -14.15 -7.89 3.39
C GLY A 8 -14.59 -7.79 1.92
N ALA A 9 -13.67 -7.58 0.98
CA ALA A 9 -13.99 -7.49 -0.43
C ALA A 9 -14.23 -8.86 -1.07
N LYS A 10 -15.07 -8.90 -2.11
CA LYS A 10 -15.37 -10.15 -2.84
C LYS A 10 -14.13 -10.63 -3.59
N ARG A 11 -13.94 -11.95 -3.62
CA ARG A 11 -12.92 -12.60 -4.44
C ARG A 11 -13.36 -12.60 -5.91
N ASP A 12 -13.10 -11.51 -6.62
CA ASP A 12 -13.40 -11.35 -8.04
C ASP A 12 -12.19 -10.73 -8.76
N VAL A 13 -11.99 -11.08 -10.01
CA VAL A 13 -10.98 -10.49 -10.90
C VAL A 13 -11.28 -9.02 -11.26
N ARG A 14 -12.49 -8.57 -10.97
CA ARG A 14 -12.95 -7.19 -11.17
C ARG A 14 -13.11 -6.41 -9.87
N SER A 15 -12.67 -6.99 -8.73
CA SER A 15 -12.72 -6.28 -7.46
C SER A 15 -11.79 -5.07 -7.52
N GLU A 16 -12.35 -3.93 -7.23
CA GLU A 16 -11.64 -2.67 -7.01
C GLU A 16 -12.02 -2.15 -5.62
N PRO A 17 -11.14 -1.42 -4.93
CA PRO A 17 -11.50 -0.78 -3.67
C PRO A 17 -12.60 0.25 -3.91
N ASP A 18 -13.64 0.21 -3.09
CA ASP A 18 -14.67 1.26 -3.09
C ASP A 18 -14.03 2.62 -2.77
N LEU A 19 -14.71 3.71 -3.14
CA LEU A 19 -14.19 5.06 -2.90
C LEU A 19 -13.97 5.34 -1.42
N GLU A 20 -14.83 4.77 -0.58
CA GLU A 20 -14.78 4.86 0.88
C GLU A 20 -13.65 4.03 1.49
N ASP A 21 -13.09 3.07 0.74
CA ASP A 21 -11.91 2.30 1.15
C ASP A 21 -10.61 3.08 0.90
N TYR A 22 -10.54 4.33 1.39
CA TYR A 22 -9.42 5.24 1.16
C TYR A 22 -8.05 4.64 1.53
N ALA A 23 -7.97 3.91 2.66
CA ALA A 23 -6.72 3.29 3.09
C ALA A 23 -6.26 2.18 2.14
N LEU A 24 -7.18 1.35 1.64
CA LEU A 24 -6.86 0.31 0.65
C LEU A 24 -6.44 0.91 -0.70
N ARG A 25 -7.08 2.01 -1.11
CA ARG A 25 -6.67 2.77 -2.30
C ARG A 25 -5.27 3.35 -2.16
N GLY A 26 -4.95 3.93 -1.00
CA GLY A 26 -3.62 4.43 -0.68
C GLY A 26 -2.57 3.31 -0.72
N LEU A 27 -2.82 2.20 -0.01
CA LEU A 27 -1.95 1.02 0.06
C LEU A 27 -1.63 0.43 -1.33
N LEU A 28 -2.62 0.40 -2.23
CA LEU A 28 -2.48 -0.09 -3.60
C LEU A 28 -1.95 0.95 -4.59
N ALA A 29 -1.49 2.10 -4.12
CA ALA A 29 -0.95 3.19 -4.93
C ALA A 29 -1.95 3.70 -6.01
N VAL A 30 -3.26 3.73 -5.70
CA VAL A 30 -4.28 4.26 -6.62
C VAL A 30 -4.14 5.76 -6.68
N LYS A 31 -3.47 6.25 -7.74
CA LYS A 31 -3.16 7.67 -7.91
C LYS A 31 -4.26 8.42 -8.67
N TYR A 32 -4.91 7.78 -9.62
CA TYR A 32 -5.93 8.40 -10.45
C TYR A 32 -7.22 7.59 -10.44
N THR A 33 -8.35 8.28 -10.46
CA THR A 33 -9.67 7.69 -10.74
C THR A 33 -10.26 8.38 -11.97
N VAL A 34 -10.85 7.57 -12.83
CA VAL A 34 -11.52 8.04 -14.06
C VAL A 34 -13.01 7.73 -13.92
N THR A 35 -13.86 8.75 -14.07
CA THR A 35 -15.32 8.62 -13.98
C THR A 35 -15.98 9.30 -15.17
N PRO A 36 -17.19 8.87 -15.61
CA PRO A 36 -17.95 9.63 -16.59
C PRO A 36 -18.20 11.07 -16.11
N VAL A 37 -18.10 12.06 -17.00
CA VAL A 37 -18.38 13.46 -16.65
C VAL A 37 -19.80 13.63 -16.07
N ALA A 38 -20.75 12.78 -16.50
CA ALA A 38 -22.11 12.78 -15.96
C ALA A 38 -22.18 12.43 -14.46
N ASP A 39 -21.21 11.67 -13.96
CA ASP A 39 -21.14 11.19 -12.57
C ASP A 39 -20.12 12.00 -11.74
N ALA A 40 -19.49 13.01 -12.33
CA ALA A 40 -18.42 13.79 -11.69
C ALA A 40 -18.87 14.47 -10.38
N ALA A 41 -20.05 15.06 -10.36
CA ALA A 41 -20.57 15.73 -9.15
C ALA A 41 -20.84 14.75 -8.02
N ASP A 42 -21.36 13.56 -8.31
CA ASP A 42 -21.59 12.49 -7.31
C ASP A 42 -20.25 11.93 -6.79
N PHE A 43 -19.26 11.84 -7.67
CA PHE A 43 -17.89 11.47 -7.27
C PHE A 43 -17.29 12.51 -6.32
N GLU A 44 -17.34 13.80 -6.66
CA GLU A 44 -16.77 14.90 -5.86
C GLU A 44 -17.41 14.98 -4.47
N GLU A 45 -18.75 14.78 -4.39
CA GLU A 45 -19.46 14.76 -3.10
C GLU A 45 -18.96 13.61 -2.19
N LYS A 46 -18.70 12.43 -2.76
CA LYS A 46 -18.24 11.25 -1.99
C LYS A 46 -16.75 11.25 -1.69
N ALA A 47 -15.97 11.77 -2.63
CA ALA A 47 -14.50 11.73 -2.56
C ALA A 47 -13.91 12.77 -1.60
N GLY A 48 -14.63 13.86 -1.35
CA GLY A 48 -14.14 14.97 -0.54
C GLY A 48 -12.88 15.61 -1.08
N ASP A 49 -12.13 16.28 -0.21
CA ASP A 49 -10.93 17.05 -0.55
C ASP A 49 -9.69 16.19 -0.86
N ASP A 50 -9.76 14.87 -0.66
CA ASP A 50 -8.64 13.95 -0.91
C ASP A 50 -8.37 13.76 -2.41
N TRP A 51 -9.36 14.10 -3.25
CA TRP A 51 -9.28 13.96 -4.70
C TRP A 51 -9.43 15.31 -5.39
N VAL A 52 -8.45 15.64 -6.23
CA VAL A 52 -8.44 16.90 -6.98
C VAL A 52 -8.71 16.64 -8.45
N TYR A 53 -9.66 17.39 -9.03
CA TYR A 53 -9.91 17.33 -10.46
C TYR A 53 -8.65 17.67 -11.26
N TRP A 54 -8.21 16.72 -12.06
CA TRP A 54 -7.00 16.83 -12.87
C TRP A 54 -7.30 17.31 -14.31
N GLY A 55 -8.45 16.88 -14.86
CA GLY A 55 -8.88 17.26 -16.21
C GLY A 55 -9.97 16.35 -16.76
N ALA A 56 -10.39 16.61 -17.99
CA ALA A 56 -11.34 15.75 -18.70
C ALA A 56 -10.92 15.56 -20.16
N GLU A 57 -11.20 14.38 -20.69
CA GLU A 57 -11.06 14.07 -22.10
C GLU A 57 -12.31 13.35 -22.60
N GLY A 58 -12.98 13.93 -23.61
CA GLY A 58 -14.26 13.42 -24.12
C GLY A 58 -15.34 13.40 -23.03
N SER A 59 -15.87 12.22 -22.72
CA SER A 59 -16.90 12.02 -21.71
C SER A 59 -16.35 11.56 -20.35
N LEU A 60 -15.02 11.58 -20.15
CA LEU A 60 -14.36 11.11 -18.95
C LEU A 60 -13.69 12.24 -18.20
N ALA A 61 -13.90 12.30 -16.89
CA ALA A 61 -13.21 13.16 -15.94
C ALA A 61 -12.15 12.35 -15.18
N VAL A 62 -11.02 12.96 -14.86
CA VAL A 62 -9.90 12.37 -14.15
C VAL A 62 -9.67 13.13 -12.86
N TYR A 63 -9.51 12.40 -11.76
CA TYR A 63 -9.20 12.93 -10.43
C TYR A 63 -7.91 12.33 -9.91
N GLU A 64 -7.08 13.15 -9.27
CA GLU A 64 -5.82 12.74 -8.66
C GLU A 64 -6.00 12.62 -7.14
N ASN A 65 -5.60 11.46 -6.60
CA ASN A 65 -5.55 11.21 -5.16
C ASN A 65 -4.34 11.93 -4.56
N GLN A 66 -4.56 12.87 -3.65
CA GLN A 66 -3.50 13.63 -2.98
C GLN A 66 -2.75 12.77 -1.94
N TYR A 67 -3.34 11.66 -1.52
CA TYR A 67 -2.79 10.70 -0.57
C TYR A 67 -2.39 9.37 -1.21
N ALA A 68 -2.07 9.37 -2.49
CA ALA A 68 -1.53 8.17 -3.14
C ALA A 68 -0.12 7.86 -2.64
N LEU A 69 0.13 6.61 -2.26
CA LEU A 69 1.47 6.13 -2.00
C LEU A 69 2.23 5.86 -3.30
N PRO A 70 3.56 5.96 -3.31
CA PRO A 70 4.34 5.41 -4.41
C PRO A 70 4.18 3.89 -4.46
N MET A 71 4.43 3.26 -5.61
CA MET A 71 4.32 1.80 -5.77
C MET A 71 5.34 1.00 -4.93
N ALA A 72 6.26 1.68 -4.27
CA ALA A 72 7.25 1.06 -3.40
C ALA A 72 7.56 1.99 -2.22
N TYR A 73 7.49 1.47 -0.99
CA TYR A 73 7.73 2.23 0.24
C TYR A 73 8.21 1.34 1.38
N GLY A 74 8.97 1.93 2.30
CA GLY A 74 9.56 1.23 3.44
C GLY A 74 8.63 1.16 4.66
N TYR A 75 8.93 0.20 5.55
CA TYR A 75 8.30 0.05 6.85
C TYR A 75 9.30 0.15 7.99
N GLU A 76 8.85 0.65 9.13
CA GLU A 76 9.56 0.63 10.41
C GLU A 76 9.02 -0.44 11.34
N TYR A 77 7.74 -0.80 11.16
CA TYR A 77 7.02 -1.66 12.07
C TYR A 77 6.48 -2.90 11.37
N TYR A 78 6.31 -3.96 12.17
CA TYR A 78 5.57 -5.15 11.80
C TYR A 78 4.49 -5.46 12.83
N VAL A 79 3.49 -6.23 12.41
CA VAL A 79 2.50 -6.88 13.26
C VAL A 79 2.49 -8.37 12.97
N THR A 80 2.03 -9.17 13.94
CA THR A 80 1.79 -10.61 13.74
C THR A 80 0.48 -10.85 12.99
N GLU A 81 0.32 -12.06 12.42
CA GLU A 81 -0.94 -12.47 11.82
C GLU A 81 -2.09 -12.40 12.84
N GLU A 82 -1.86 -12.80 14.10
CA GLU A 82 -2.86 -12.72 15.17
C GLU A 82 -3.31 -11.27 15.45
N GLN A 83 -2.37 -10.33 15.53
CA GLN A 83 -2.70 -8.91 15.70
C GLN A 83 -3.49 -8.36 14.52
N PHE A 84 -3.12 -8.72 13.30
CA PHE A 84 -3.84 -8.33 12.09
C PHE A 84 -5.25 -8.90 12.04
N GLU A 85 -5.44 -10.19 12.35
CA GLU A 85 -6.74 -10.85 12.39
C GLU A 85 -7.65 -10.28 13.49
N GLY A 86 -7.07 -9.79 14.58
CA GLY A 86 -7.78 -9.11 15.66
C GLY A 86 -8.37 -7.74 15.27
N VAL A 87 -7.92 -7.14 14.17
CA VAL A 87 -8.47 -5.87 13.66
C VAL A 87 -9.68 -6.15 12.75
N PRO A 88 -10.79 -5.39 12.88
CA PRO A 88 -11.94 -5.50 11.98
C PRO A 88 -11.56 -5.38 10.51
N GLU A 89 -12.14 -6.21 9.63
CA GLU A 89 -11.79 -6.31 8.21
C GLU A 89 -11.74 -4.94 7.50
N ASN A 90 -12.72 -4.08 7.76
CA ASN A 90 -12.81 -2.74 7.17
C ASN A 90 -11.76 -1.74 7.71
N GLN A 91 -10.97 -2.12 8.71
CA GLN A 91 -9.89 -1.30 9.28
C GLN A 91 -8.49 -1.88 9.02
N ARG A 92 -8.40 -3.08 8.50
CA ARG A 92 -7.11 -3.76 8.25
C ARG A 92 -6.21 -3.01 7.27
N ALA A 93 -6.80 -2.36 6.26
CA ALA A 93 -6.03 -1.55 5.33
C ALA A 93 -5.34 -0.37 6.02
N ASN A 94 -5.97 0.25 7.02
CA ASN A 94 -5.34 1.30 7.83
C ASN A 94 -4.17 0.75 8.65
N LEU A 95 -4.30 -0.45 9.23
CA LEU A 95 -3.19 -1.09 9.93
C LEU A 95 -2.00 -1.35 9.00
N LEU A 96 -2.25 -1.79 7.75
CA LEU A 96 -1.20 -2.02 6.76
C LEU A 96 -0.50 -0.73 6.28
N LEU A 97 -1.05 0.44 6.51
CA LEU A 97 -0.32 1.70 6.31
C LEU A 97 0.73 1.93 7.41
N ARG A 98 0.58 1.35 8.59
CA ARG A 98 1.49 1.50 9.73
C ARG A 98 2.53 0.42 9.83
N ALA A 99 2.16 -0.84 9.52
CA ALA A 99 3.01 -1.99 9.73
C ALA A 99 2.77 -3.08 8.67
N VAL A 100 3.81 -3.84 8.37
CA VAL A 100 3.73 -5.04 7.53
C VAL A 100 3.34 -6.25 8.38
N VAL A 101 2.49 -7.14 7.85
CA VAL A 101 2.14 -8.41 8.53
C VAL A 101 3.21 -9.45 8.24
N LEU A 102 3.78 -10.00 9.30
CA LEU A 102 4.81 -11.03 9.21
C LEU A 102 4.36 -12.31 9.93
N THR A 103 4.69 -13.46 9.33
CA THR A 103 4.62 -14.76 9.99
C THR A 103 5.75 -14.89 11.03
N GLU A 104 5.68 -15.86 11.93
CA GLU A 104 6.75 -16.12 12.92
C GLU A 104 8.11 -16.38 12.24
N GLU A 105 8.14 -17.10 11.11
CA GLU A 105 9.35 -17.36 10.34
C GLU A 105 9.93 -16.06 9.75
N GLN A 106 9.07 -15.18 9.26
CA GLN A 106 9.50 -13.88 8.72
C GLN A 106 9.97 -12.93 9.83
N ILE A 107 9.36 -12.95 11.00
CA ILE A 107 9.84 -12.20 12.17
C ILE A 107 11.25 -12.66 12.56
N ALA A 108 11.50 -13.96 12.56
CA ALA A 108 12.85 -14.49 12.84
C ALA A 108 13.89 -14.02 11.80
N ALA A 109 13.47 -13.88 10.52
CA ALA A 109 14.35 -13.47 9.44
C ALA A 109 14.51 -11.93 9.31
N TRP A 110 13.48 -11.16 9.61
CA TRP A 110 13.38 -9.73 9.34
C TRP A 110 13.18 -8.85 10.58
N GLY A 111 12.88 -9.45 11.75
CA GLY A 111 12.63 -8.72 12.99
C GLY A 111 13.79 -7.85 13.49
N GLY A 112 15.02 -8.09 12.98
CA GLY A 112 16.15 -7.20 13.23
C GLY A 112 16.13 -5.90 12.42
N LEU A 113 15.27 -5.81 11.38
CA LEU A 113 15.11 -4.63 10.52
C LEU A 113 13.91 -3.77 10.94
N LEU A 114 12.91 -4.40 11.53
CA LEU A 114 11.62 -3.83 11.86
C LEU A 114 11.37 -3.95 13.36
N GLN A 115 10.59 -3.05 13.92
CA GLN A 115 10.17 -3.11 15.32
C GLN A 115 8.72 -3.60 15.42
N PRO A 116 8.31 -4.26 16.50
CA PRO A 116 6.90 -4.52 16.75
C PRO A 116 6.13 -3.20 16.79
N LEU A 117 4.95 -3.16 16.16
CA LEU A 117 4.10 -1.98 16.22
C LEU A 117 3.66 -1.73 17.67
N PRO A 118 3.81 -0.50 18.21
CA PRO A 118 3.29 -0.15 19.53
C PRO A 118 1.78 -0.43 19.67
N GLU A 119 1.36 -0.94 20.83
CA GLU A 119 -0.02 -1.38 21.05
C GLU A 119 -1.06 -0.26 20.87
N ASP A 120 -0.70 0.97 21.19
CA ASP A 120 -1.55 2.15 21.01
C ASP A 120 -1.79 2.51 19.53
N LEU A 121 -0.98 1.98 18.61
CA LEU A 121 -1.11 2.17 17.16
C LEU A 121 -1.89 1.02 16.48
N LEU A 122 -2.29 -0.03 17.21
CA LEU A 122 -3.13 -1.10 16.68
C LEU A 122 -4.60 -0.68 16.44
N GLY A 123 -4.96 0.55 16.78
CA GLY A 123 -6.30 1.12 16.65
C GLY A 123 -6.26 2.62 16.38
N GLY A 124 -7.39 3.31 16.66
CA GLY A 124 -7.49 4.75 16.45
C GLY A 124 -7.52 5.16 14.98
N PHE A 125 -8.06 4.30 14.13
CA PHE A 125 -8.16 4.55 12.69
C PHE A 125 -9.27 5.58 12.42
N SER A 126 -8.90 6.66 11.76
CA SER A 126 -9.77 7.73 11.27
C SER A 126 -9.21 8.27 9.96
N GLN A 127 -9.98 9.10 9.25
CA GLN A 127 -9.48 9.75 8.04
C GLN A 127 -8.28 10.67 8.33
N GLU A 128 -8.28 11.37 9.46
CA GLU A 128 -7.16 12.22 9.88
C GLU A 128 -5.90 11.37 10.18
N ALA A 129 -6.06 10.25 10.88
CA ALA A 129 -4.96 9.29 11.11
C ALA A 129 -4.45 8.72 9.79
N TYR A 130 -5.34 8.38 8.84
CA TYR A 130 -4.96 7.93 7.50
C TYR A 130 -4.08 8.96 6.78
N HIS A 131 -4.44 10.24 6.79
CA HIS A 131 -3.62 11.28 6.16
C HIS A 131 -2.21 11.32 6.74
N GLN A 132 -2.08 11.21 8.07
CA GLN A 132 -0.77 11.17 8.72
C GLN A 132 0.00 9.89 8.37
N ASP A 133 -0.66 8.72 8.45
CA ASP A 133 -0.05 7.43 8.13
C ASP A 133 0.47 7.40 6.68
N VAL A 134 -0.26 8.01 5.72
CA VAL A 134 0.19 8.13 4.33
C VAL A 134 1.38 9.06 4.19
N VAL A 135 1.37 10.22 4.86
CA VAL A 135 2.51 11.16 4.84
C VAL A 135 3.77 10.48 5.39
N ASP A 136 3.65 9.73 6.48
CA ASP A 136 4.78 9.00 7.08
C ASP A 136 5.31 7.92 6.10
N ARG A 137 4.44 7.23 5.38
CA ARG A 137 4.85 6.27 4.33
C ARG A 137 5.47 6.95 3.11
N GLN A 138 4.98 8.12 2.70
CA GLN A 138 5.57 8.89 1.59
C GLN A 138 7.02 9.29 1.87
N ILE A 139 7.36 9.64 3.12
CA ILE A 139 8.73 9.96 3.54
C ILE A 139 9.69 8.76 3.31
N GLN A 140 9.19 7.54 3.49
CA GLN A 140 9.94 6.30 3.26
C GLN A 140 9.67 5.69 1.87
N GLY A 141 8.99 6.45 1.02
CA GLY A 141 8.62 6.04 -0.32
C GLY A 141 9.78 6.15 -1.32
N ALA A 142 9.62 5.48 -2.45
CA ALA A 142 10.52 5.64 -3.58
C ALA A 142 10.46 7.08 -4.10
N VAL A 143 11.62 7.70 -4.26
CA VAL A 143 11.75 9.06 -4.83
C VAL A 143 11.63 9.06 -6.35
N GLU A 144 11.79 7.92 -6.97
CA GLU A 144 11.64 7.72 -8.41
C GLU A 144 11.16 6.28 -8.66
N VAL A 145 10.11 6.14 -9.46
CA VAL A 145 9.57 4.84 -9.89
C VAL A 145 9.40 4.87 -11.39
N SER A 146 9.86 3.83 -12.06
CA SER A 146 9.60 3.60 -13.48
C SER A 146 9.10 2.17 -13.72
N LEU A 147 8.14 2.03 -14.61
CA LEU A 147 7.55 0.76 -15.01
C LEU A 147 7.73 0.56 -16.51
N ASP A 148 8.28 -0.58 -16.90
CA ASP A 148 8.41 -0.97 -18.30
C ASP A 148 7.97 -2.43 -18.49
N SER A 149 8.15 -2.97 -19.71
CA SER A 149 7.79 -4.36 -20.03
C SER A 149 8.63 -5.42 -19.29
N ARG A 150 9.69 -5.04 -18.61
CA ARG A 150 10.57 -5.93 -17.83
C ARG A 150 10.28 -5.90 -16.34
N GLY A 151 9.55 -4.88 -15.87
CA GLY A 151 9.16 -4.76 -14.46
C GLY A 151 9.25 -3.34 -13.92
N LEU A 152 9.32 -3.25 -12.61
CA LEU A 152 9.39 -2.01 -11.84
C LEU A 152 10.83 -1.74 -11.41
N SER A 153 11.29 -0.51 -11.60
CA SER A 153 12.52 0.02 -11.02
C SER A 153 12.19 1.16 -10.07
N ALA A 154 12.80 1.16 -8.90
CA ALA A 154 12.58 2.19 -7.90
C ALA A 154 13.90 2.65 -7.28
N ARG A 155 13.97 3.95 -6.91
CA ARG A 155 15.12 4.54 -6.21
C ARG A 155 14.65 5.12 -4.88
N PHE A 156 15.44 4.90 -3.84
CA PHE A 156 15.14 5.33 -2.48
C PHE A 156 16.27 6.18 -1.90
N ASN A 157 15.91 7.03 -0.93
CA ASN A 157 16.85 7.74 -0.06
C ASN A 157 16.62 7.29 1.39
N LEU A 158 16.86 6.02 1.67
CA LEU A 158 16.67 5.45 3.00
C LEU A 158 17.84 5.81 3.91
N GLN A 159 17.56 6.06 5.19
CA GLN A 159 18.57 6.38 6.21
C GLN A 159 19.10 5.14 6.90
N GLN A 160 18.41 4.02 6.78
CA GLN A 160 18.74 2.74 7.38
C GLN A 160 18.20 1.60 6.53
N GLU A 161 18.77 0.43 6.75
CA GLU A 161 18.27 -0.81 6.16
C GLU A 161 16.81 -1.05 6.58
N THR A 162 15.94 -1.42 5.64
CA THR A 162 14.52 -1.66 5.91
C THR A 162 13.90 -2.68 4.98
N ALA A 163 12.67 -3.10 5.30
CA ALA A 163 11.82 -3.85 4.40
C ALA A 163 11.00 -2.87 3.55
N VAL A 164 11.14 -2.98 2.24
CA VAL A 164 10.35 -2.21 1.28
C VAL A 164 9.24 -3.07 0.71
N LEU A 165 8.01 -2.61 0.84
CA LEU A 165 6.85 -3.18 0.17
C LEU A 165 6.81 -2.72 -1.28
N LEU A 166 6.42 -3.61 -2.17
CA LEU A 166 6.02 -3.31 -3.54
C LEU A 166 4.49 -3.47 -3.63
N ALA A 167 3.79 -2.43 -4.06
CA ALA A 167 2.32 -2.43 -4.19
C ALA A 167 1.88 -3.30 -5.38
N GLY A 168 2.22 -4.57 -5.34
CA GLY A 168 1.92 -5.56 -6.36
C GLY A 168 1.80 -6.97 -5.80
N PRO A 169 1.00 -7.84 -6.43
CA PRO A 169 0.82 -9.21 -5.97
C PRO A 169 2.13 -9.98 -6.07
N TRP A 170 2.39 -10.81 -5.05
CA TRP A 170 3.56 -11.70 -5.07
C TRP A 170 3.38 -12.82 -6.09
N ASP A 171 4.45 -13.12 -6.82
CA ASP A 171 4.55 -14.26 -7.74
C ASP A 171 5.92 -14.95 -7.58
N PRO A 172 5.96 -16.30 -7.55
CA PRO A 172 7.22 -17.05 -7.40
C PRO A 172 8.22 -16.84 -8.56
N GLY A 173 7.76 -16.32 -9.69
CA GLY A 173 8.60 -15.98 -10.83
C GLY A 173 9.30 -14.62 -10.72
N PHE A 174 8.97 -13.82 -9.72
CA PHE A 174 9.61 -12.52 -9.53
C PHE A 174 11.08 -12.67 -9.09
N SER A 175 11.90 -11.81 -9.64
CA SER A 175 13.30 -11.66 -9.23
C SER A 175 13.58 -10.17 -9.03
N VAL A 176 14.28 -9.85 -7.95
CA VAL A 176 14.67 -8.49 -7.62
C VAL A 176 16.18 -8.38 -7.53
N THR A 177 16.70 -7.24 -7.96
CA THR A 177 18.09 -6.83 -7.72
C THR A 177 18.10 -5.53 -6.92
N VAL A 178 18.90 -5.49 -5.87
CA VAL A 178 19.13 -4.29 -5.07
C VAL A 178 20.60 -3.91 -5.23
N ASN A 179 20.88 -2.68 -5.69
CA ASN A 179 22.23 -2.21 -5.96
C ASN A 179 23.04 -3.16 -6.88
N GLY A 180 22.35 -3.85 -7.82
CA GLY A 180 22.96 -4.79 -8.76
C GLY A 180 23.09 -6.24 -8.25
N GLU A 181 22.76 -6.52 -7.00
CA GLU A 181 22.82 -7.85 -6.41
C GLU A 181 21.43 -8.50 -6.32
N LYS A 182 21.33 -9.80 -6.62
CA LYS A 182 20.08 -10.54 -6.48
C LYS A 182 19.68 -10.63 -5.01
N THR A 183 18.43 -10.27 -4.74
CA THR A 183 17.87 -10.23 -3.39
C THR A 183 16.58 -11.07 -3.35
N PRO A 184 16.38 -11.88 -2.29
CA PRO A 184 15.14 -12.63 -2.11
C PRO A 184 13.92 -11.73 -2.01
N VAL A 185 12.81 -12.18 -2.59
CA VAL A 185 11.49 -11.52 -2.50
C VAL A 185 10.64 -12.27 -1.49
N GLY A 186 10.20 -11.60 -0.44
CA GLY A 186 9.26 -12.15 0.54
C GLY A 186 7.80 -11.93 0.11
N LYS A 187 6.94 -12.89 0.46
CA LYS A 187 5.49 -12.72 0.37
C LYS A 187 5.00 -12.22 1.74
N VAL A 188 4.44 -11.04 1.80
CA VAL A 188 3.94 -10.39 3.04
C VAL A 188 2.47 -9.98 2.87
N ASP A 189 1.82 -9.54 3.93
CA ASP A 189 0.45 -9.01 3.92
C ASP A 189 -0.56 -9.96 3.23
N GLY A 190 -0.35 -11.25 3.34
CA GLY A 190 -1.21 -12.26 2.70
C GLY A 190 -1.11 -12.31 1.18
N GLY A 191 -0.20 -11.55 0.53
CA GLY A 191 -0.08 -11.64 -0.93
C GLY A 191 0.68 -10.55 -1.65
N LEU A 192 1.27 -9.60 -0.95
CA LEU A 192 2.13 -8.57 -1.55
C LEU A 192 3.60 -8.97 -1.53
N CYS A 193 4.43 -8.20 -2.25
CA CYS A 193 5.87 -8.40 -2.30
C CYS A 193 6.59 -7.50 -1.31
N ALA A 194 7.61 -8.01 -0.62
CA ALA A 194 8.55 -7.18 0.10
C ALA A 194 10.00 -7.60 -0.16
N VAL A 195 10.90 -6.64 -0.07
CA VAL A 195 12.33 -6.81 -0.33
C VAL A 195 13.13 -6.07 0.74
N ARG A 196 14.20 -6.71 1.23
CA ARG A 196 15.18 -6.06 2.10
C ARG A 196 16.04 -5.11 1.27
N ILE A 197 16.14 -3.85 1.70
CA ILE A 197 17.01 -2.84 1.09
C ILE A 197 18.02 -2.39 2.16
N PRO A 198 19.35 -2.53 1.89
CA PRO A 198 20.40 -2.13 2.81
C PRO A 198 20.53 -0.62 2.97
#